data_8162a8f7c0ef907fa7f2e49c982c5551
#
_entry.id   8162a8f7c0ef907fa7f2e49c982c5551
#
_cell.length_a   1.000
_cell.length_b   1.000
_cell.length_c   1.000
_cell.angle_alpha   90.00
_cell.angle_beta   90.00
_cell.angle_gamma   90.00
#
_symmetry.space_group_name_H-M   'P 1'
#
loop_
_entity.id
_entity.type
_entity.pdbx_description
1 polymer ?
#
loop_
_entity_poly.entity_id
_entity_poly.type
_entity_poly.pdbx_seq_one_letter_code
_entity_poly.pdbx_strand_id
1 'polypeptide(L)'
;LNPFSGSFRRKHSDPGWYQNLLVSGLFLQPGACHTEYAVLSATPRTDTPQALEQVFRAGKRRAKLPAFNPAGRRYRLSVRCLRAAALTNVVYPLYRRGEMVAHYTPGKRWDSFYTWDSGFIGLGLAQADAELGRRVLEQYLSGPENSDFAFVHHGSLVPVQFYLYQDLLARAQDKAGLLRLYPAMRRYYEFLAGRGEGSTTARFASGLLTNYDYFYNASGMDD
;
A
#
# COMPACT_ATOMS: atom_id res chain seq x y z
N LEU A 1 -26.92 -19.69 -22.52
CA LEU A 1 -25.47 -19.50 -22.74
C LEU A 1 -25.29 -18.54 -23.90
N ASN A 2 -24.69 -17.38 -23.63
CA ASN A 2 -24.47 -16.32 -24.62
C ASN A 2 -23.51 -16.87 -25.71
N PRO A 3 -23.89 -16.86 -27.01
CA PRO A 3 -23.02 -17.34 -28.09
C PRO A 3 -21.66 -16.69 -28.15
N PHE A 4 -21.50 -15.49 -27.60
CA PHE A 4 -20.20 -14.83 -27.51
C PHE A 4 -19.26 -15.48 -26.50
N SER A 5 -19.75 -16.06 -25.41
CA SER A 5 -18.88 -16.73 -24.42
C SER A 5 -18.25 -18.03 -24.97
N GLY A 6 -18.92 -18.69 -25.92
CA GLY A 6 -18.42 -19.91 -26.56
C GLY A 6 -17.27 -19.68 -27.54
N SER A 7 -17.22 -18.52 -28.20
CA SER A 7 -16.17 -18.20 -29.19
C SER A 7 -14.85 -17.77 -28.52
N PHE A 8 -14.91 -17.18 -27.34
CA PHE A 8 -13.72 -16.76 -26.59
C PHE A 8 -13.05 -17.93 -25.87
N ARG A 9 -13.78 -18.95 -25.44
CA ARG A 9 -13.21 -20.14 -24.79
C ARG A 9 -12.32 -20.99 -25.71
N ARG A 10 -12.46 -20.86 -27.01
CA ARG A 10 -11.75 -21.73 -27.97
C ARG A 10 -10.38 -21.23 -28.42
N LYS A 11 -10.03 -19.99 -28.13
CA LYS A 11 -8.85 -19.36 -28.75
C LYS A 11 -7.65 -19.17 -27.83
N HIS A 12 -7.77 -19.42 -26.55
CA HIS A 12 -6.68 -19.18 -25.61
C HIS A 12 -6.47 -20.40 -24.74
N SER A 13 -5.48 -21.19 -25.12
CA SER A 13 -4.98 -22.33 -24.34
C SER A 13 -3.88 -21.95 -23.36
N ASP A 14 -3.47 -20.68 -23.32
CA ASP A 14 -2.41 -20.23 -22.43
C ASP A 14 -2.92 -20.09 -21.01
N PRO A 15 -2.26 -20.74 -20.03
CA PRO A 15 -2.61 -20.57 -18.64
C PRO A 15 -2.39 -19.10 -18.24
N GLY A 16 -3.46 -18.41 -17.87
CA GLY A 16 -3.40 -17.04 -17.40
C GLY A 16 -4.24 -16.00 -18.16
N TRP A 17 -4.90 -16.40 -19.24
CA TRP A 17 -5.86 -15.53 -19.93
C TRP A 17 -7.30 -15.98 -19.62
N TYR A 18 -7.98 -15.18 -18.81
CA TYR A 18 -9.41 -15.40 -18.54
C TYR A 18 -10.21 -14.23 -19.09
N GLN A 19 -10.98 -14.48 -20.12
CA GLN A 19 -12.04 -13.56 -20.54
C GLN A 19 -13.38 -14.27 -20.34
N ASN A 20 -14.09 -13.91 -19.30
CA ASN A 20 -15.47 -14.28 -19.10
C ASN A 20 -16.36 -13.09 -19.41
N LEU A 21 -17.02 -13.11 -20.55
CA LEU A 21 -18.18 -12.27 -20.80
C LEU A 21 -19.39 -12.91 -20.14
N LEU A 22 -19.68 -12.47 -18.93
CA LEU A 22 -20.82 -12.96 -18.14
C LEU A 22 -22.09 -12.14 -18.36
N VAL A 23 -22.09 -11.22 -19.33
CA VAL A 23 -23.19 -10.26 -19.50
C VAL A 23 -24.11 -10.72 -20.63
N SER A 24 -25.36 -10.93 -20.31
CA SER A 24 -26.44 -10.95 -21.32
C SER A 24 -26.59 -9.54 -21.92
N GLY A 25 -26.96 -9.44 -23.19
CA GLY A 25 -27.16 -8.15 -23.85
C GLY A 25 -28.05 -7.22 -23.02
N LEU A 26 -27.59 -6.00 -22.80
CA LEU A 26 -28.28 -4.99 -22.02
C LEU A 26 -28.79 -3.89 -22.95
N PHE A 27 -30.09 -3.68 -22.97
CA PHE A 27 -30.72 -2.56 -23.66
C PHE A 27 -31.12 -1.49 -22.65
N LEU A 28 -30.47 -0.33 -22.73
CA LEU A 28 -30.81 0.81 -21.86
C LEU A 28 -31.66 1.82 -22.66
N GLN A 29 -32.79 2.17 -22.09
CA GLN A 29 -33.58 3.31 -22.58
C GLN A 29 -32.84 4.63 -22.27
N PRO A 30 -33.10 5.71 -23.03
CA PRO A 30 -32.53 7.01 -22.73
C PRO A 30 -32.79 7.43 -21.29
N GLY A 31 -31.73 7.81 -20.56
CA GLY A 31 -31.80 8.20 -19.15
C GLY A 31 -31.85 7.04 -18.13
N ALA A 32 -31.93 5.78 -18.58
CA ALA A 32 -31.85 4.61 -17.68
C ALA A 32 -30.39 4.33 -17.29
N CYS A 33 -30.20 3.84 -16.05
CA CYS A 33 -28.94 3.37 -15.53
C CYS A 33 -29.05 1.93 -15.06
N HIS A 34 -28.04 1.14 -15.34
CA HIS A 34 -27.89 -0.20 -14.81
C HIS A 34 -26.53 -0.35 -14.13
N THR A 35 -26.49 -1.06 -13.01
CA THR A 35 -25.26 -1.30 -12.27
C THR A 35 -25.13 -2.78 -12.01
N GLU A 36 -23.99 -3.33 -12.39
CA GLU A 36 -23.61 -4.69 -12.04
C GLU A 36 -22.39 -4.70 -11.12
N TYR A 37 -22.34 -5.69 -10.26
CA TYR A 37 -21.22 -5.88 -9.34
C TYR A 37 -20.57 -7.23 -9.59
N ALA A 38 -19.25 -7.24 -9.60
CA ALA A 38 -18.45 -8.45 -9.63
C ALA A 38 -17.55 -8.51 -8.39
N VAL A 39 -17.42 -9.70 -7.83
CA VAL A 39 -16.56 -9.98 -6.66
C VAL A 39 -15.54 -11.03 -7.06
N LEU A 40 -14.28 -10.73 -6.83
CA LEU A 40 -13.19 -11.69 -6.88
C LEU A 40 -12.79 -12.05 -5.45
N SER A 41 -12.86 -13.31 -5.10
CA SER A 41 -12.56 -13.79 -3.74
C SER A 41 -11.82 -15.12 -3.78
N ALA A 42 -10.88 -15.31 -2.86
CA ALA A 42 -10.21 -16.60 -2.64
C ALA A 42 -11.08 -17.61 -1.88
N THR A 43 -12.16 -17.17 -1.27
CA THR A 43 -13.10 -18.02 -0.54
C THR A 43 -14.50 -17.84 -1.11
N PRO A 44 -15.38 -18.86 -1.04
CA PRO A 44 -16.77 -18.71 -1.44
C PRO A 44 -17.45 -17.57 -0.66
N ARG A 45 -18.15 -16.72 -1.39
CA ARG A 45 -18.92 -15.59 -0.83
C ARG A 45 -20.30 -15.55 -1.43
N THR A 46 -21.25 -15.15 -0.60
CA THR A 46 -22.63 -14.88 -0.99
C THR A 46 -22.97 -13.45 -0.59
N ASP A 47 -22.42 -12.49 -1.34
CA ASP A 47 -22.70 -11.08 -1.07
C ASP A 47 -24.04 -10.69 -1.72
N THR A 48 -24.87 -9.97 -0.99
CA THR A 48 -26.08 -9.40 -1.55
C THR A 48 -25.77 -8.16 -2.38
N PRO A 49 -26.58 -7.82 -3.41
CA PRO A 49 -26.41 -6.58 -4.16
C PRO A 49 -26.36 -5.34 -3.27
N GLN A 50 -27.12 -5.33 -2.17
CA GLN A 50 -27.13 -4.22 -1.20
C GLN A 50 -25.81 -4.11 -0.45
N ALA A 51 -25.20 -5.22 -0.05
CA ALA A 51 -23.89 -5.23 0.59
C ALA A 51 -22.80 -4.70 -0.36
N LEU A 52 -22.82 -5.13 -1.62
CA LEU A 52 -21.89 -4.68 -2.64
C LEU A 52 -22.05 -3.18 -2.95
N GLU A 53 -23.28 -2.69 -3.01
CA GLU A 53 -23.56 -1.26 -3.15
C GLU A 53 -23.00 -0.45 -1.97
N GLN A 54 -23.10 -0.95 -0.74
CA GLN A 54 -22.51 -0.28 0.44
C GLN A 54 -20.98 -0.20 0.33
N VAL A 55 -20.33 -1.29 -0.08
CA VAL A 55 -18.87 -1.32 -0.31
C VAL A 55 -18.48 -0.33 -1.40
N PHE A 56 -19.21 -0.32 -2.51
CA PHE A 56 -18.98 0.63 -3.60
C PHE A 56 -19.12 2.08 -3.14
N ARG A 57 -20.18 2.41 -2.41
CA ARG A 57 -20.40 3.75 -1.84
C ARG A 57 -19.30 4.15 -0.85
N ALA A 58 -18.84 3.22 -0.02
CA ALA A 58 -17.72 3.46 0.89
C ALA A 58 -16.44 3.76 0.11
N GLY A 59 -16.11 2.99 -0.92
CA GLY A 59 -15.00 3.23 -1.82
C GLY A 59 -15.11 4.60 -2.51
N LYS A 60 -16.29 4.95 -3.02
CA LYS A 60 -16.54 6.24 -3.66
C LYS A 60 -16.35 7.43 -2.69
N ARG A 61 -16.78 7.30 -1.42
CA ARG A 61 -16.53 8.32 -0.39
C ARG A 61 -15.03 8.46 -0.12
N ARG A 62 -14.31 7.35 0.01
CA ARG A 62 -12.84 7.34 0.22
C ARG A 62 -12.08 7.96 -0.96
N ALA A 63 -12.56 7.73 -2.17
CA ALA A 63 -11.98 8.31 -3.39
C ALA A 63 -12.31 9.81 -3.59
N LYS A 64 -13.20 10.39 -2.77
CA LYS A 64 -13.57 11.81 -2.88
C LYS A 64 -12.34 12.68 -2.61
N LEU A 65 -12.04 13.56 -3.55
CA LEU A 65 -10.95 14.52 -3.39
C LEU A 65 -11.32 15.61 -2.37
N PRO A 66 -10.32 16.14 -1.65
CA PRO A 66 -10.54 17.31 -0.81
C PRO A 66 -10.97 18.52 -1.66
N ALA A 67 -11.55 19.51 -1.00
CA ALA A 67 -11.84 20.77 -1.66
C ALA A 67 -10.53 21.48 -2.03
N PHE A 68 -10.46 21.97 -3.26
CA PHE A 68 -9.31 22.73 -3.74
C PHE A 68 -9.61 24.21 -3.62
N ASN A 69 -8.64 24.99 -3.18
CA ASN A 69 -8.67 26.43 -3.33
C ASN A 69 -8.58 26.81 -4.84
N PRO A 70 -8.86 28.06 -5.23
CA PRO A 70 -8.85 28.46 -6.63
C PRO A 70 -7.52 28.14 -7.35
N ALA A 71 -6.38 28.36 -6.70
CA ALA A 71 -5.05 28.07 -7.27
C ALA A 71 -4.78 26.57 -7.43
N GLY A 72 -5.30 25.77 -6.54
CA GLY A 72 -5.13 24.29 -6.56
C GLY A 72 -6.02 23.56 -7.56
N ARG A 73 -7.10 24.19 -8.05
CA ARG A 73 -8.07 23.54 -8.96
C ARG A 73 -7.42 22.96 -10.22
N ARG A 74 -6.40 23.61 -10.76
CA ARG A 74 -5.64 23.14 -11.94
C ARG A 74 -4.95 21.79 -11.73
N TYR A 75 -4.65 21.43 -10.50
CA TYR A 75 -3.98 20.16 -10.16
C TYR A 75 -4.95 19.03 -9.84
N ARG A 76 -6.26 19.25 -9.94
CA ARG A 76 -7.28 18.26 -9.55
C ARG A 76 -7.10 16.91 -10.24
N LEU A 77 -6.79 16.92 -11.54
CA LEU A 77 -6.55 15.68 -12.29
C LEU A 77 -5.29 14.97 -11.78
N SER A 78 -4.19 15.70 -11.62
CA SER A 78 -2.92 15.14 -11.12
C SER A 78 -3.08 14.51 -9.74
N VAL A 79 -3.73 15.20 -8.80
CA VAL A 79 -4.02 14.67 -7.45
C VAL A 79 -4.89 13.41 -7.53
N ARG A 80 -5.89 13.39 -8.40
CA ARG A 80 -6.73 12.22 -8.61
C ARG A 80 -5.93 11.02 -9.12
N CYS A 81 -5.07 11.24 -10.13
CA CYS A 81 -4.22 10.18 -10.69
C CYS A 81 -3.21 9.67 -9.67
N LEU A 82 -2.54 10.56 -8.94
CA LEU A 82 -1.57 10.18 -7.91
C LEU A 82 -2.22 9.36 -6.78
N ARG A 83 -3.40 9.79 -6.30
CA ARG A 83 -4.16 9.01 -5.30
C ARG A 83 -4.56 7.64 -5.83
N ALA A 84 -5.05 7.57 -7.06
CA ALA A 84 -5.40 6.31 -7.68
C ALA A 84 -4.18 5.39 -7.78
N ALA A 85 -3.04 5.91 -8.23
CA ALA A 85 -1.79 5.15 -8.31
C ALA A 85 -1.38 4.61 -6.94
N ALA A 86 -1.35 5.45 -5.91
CA ALA A 86 -0.99 5.01 -4.55
C ALA A 86 -1.94 3.93 -4.01
N LEU A 87 -3.26 4.11 -4.19
CA LEU A 87 -4.26 3.16 -3.68
C LEU A 87 -4.31 1.83 -4.46
N THR A 88 -3.83 1.82 -5.71
CA THR A 88 -3.80 0.59 -6.52
C THR A 88 -2.51 -0.21 -6.39
N ASN A 89 -1.51 0.32 -5.71
CA ASN A 89 -0.25 -0.37 -5.44
C ASN A 89 -0.30 -1.27 -4.20
N VAL A 90 -1.48 -1.65 -3.76
CA VAL A 90 -1.68 -2.74 -2.81
C VAL A 90 -1.46 -4.05 -3.54
N VAL A 91 -0.51 -4.83 -3.09
CA VAL A 91 -0.25 -6.18 -3.59
C VAL A 91 -0.90 -7.20 -2.68
N TYR A 92 -0.92 -8.45 -3.13
CA TYR A 92 -1.38 -9.56 -2.31
C TYR A 92 -0.58 -9.65 -1.00
N PRO A 93 -1.21 -10.14 0.08
CA PRO A 93 -0.55 -10.24 1.37
C PRO A 93 0.68 -11.13 1.31
N LEU A 94 1.75 -10.71 1.98
CA LEU A 94 2.92 -11.52 2.22
C LEU A 94 2.82 -12.23 3.57
N TYR A 95 3.34 -13.44 3.61
CA TYR A 95 3.45 -14.20 4.85
C TYR A 95 4.62 -13.66 5.68
N ARG A 96 4.32 -13.25 6.90
CA ARG A 96 5.30 -12.76 7.85
C ARG A 96 5.00 -13.34 9.23
N ARG A 97 5.87 -14.19 9.73
CA ARG A 97 5.83 -14.76 11.10
C ARG A 97 4.46 -15.29 11.54
N GLY A 98 3.86 -16.13 10.74
CA GLY A 98 2.56 -16.71 11.05
C GLY A 98 1.37 -15.90 10.58
N GLU A 99 1.57 -14.68 10.08
CA GLU A 99 0.51 -13.78 9.65
C GLU A 99 0.64 -13.39 8.17
N MET A 100 -0.49 -13.18 7.54
CA MET A 100 -0.56 -12.60 6.19
C MET A 100 -0.70 -11.08 6.31
N VAL A 101 0.34 -10.37 5.92
CA VAL A 101 0.42 -8.91 6.04
C VAL A 101 0.21 -8.26 4.69
N ALA A 102 -0.84 -7.45 4.57
CA ALA A 102 -1.03 -6.62 3.40
C ALA A 102 0.07 -5.55 3.34
N HIS A 103 0.64 -5.32 2.16
CA HIS A 103 1.69 -4.34 2.00
C HIS A 103 1.51 -3.49 0.75
N TYR A 104 2.27 -2.43 0.68
CA TYR A 104 2.27 -1.49 -0.43
C TYR A 104 3.65 -1.47 -1.07
N THR A 105 3.71 -1.61 -2.38
CA THR A 105 4.96 -1.62 -3.14
C THR A 105 4.98 -0.52 -4.18
N PRO A 106 6.16 -0.15 -4.71
CA PRO A 106 6.27 0.86 -5.75
C PRO A 106 5.61 0.44 -7.07
N GLY A 107 5.36 -0.84 -7.26
CA GLY A 107 4.72 -1.36 -8.45
C GLY A 107 4.13 -2.74 -8.28
N LYS A 108 3.16 -3.09 -9.10
CA LYS A 108 2.40 -4.35 -8.99
C LYS A 108 3.23 -5.63 -9.17
N ARG A 109 4.43 -5.53 -9.72
CA ARG A 109 5.33 -6.67 -9.93
C ARG A 109 6.35 -6.84 -8.81
N TRP A 110 6.36 -5.95 -7.84
CA TRP A 110 7.28 -5.95 -6.73
C TRP A 110 6.60 -6.58 -5.53
N ASP A 111 7.12 -7.69 -5.08
CA ASP A 111 6.46 -8.59 -4.12
C ASP A 111 7.16 -8.66 -2.76
N SER A 112 8.00 -7.70 -2.46
CA SER A 112 8.76 -7.64 -1.21
C SER A 112 8.46 -6.38 -0.39
N PHE A 113 8.89 -6.40 0.87
CA PHE A 113 8.85 -5.22 1.72
C PHE A 113 10.01 -4.29 1.36
N TYR A 114 9.71 -3.22 0.65
CA TYR A 114 10.69 -2.20 0.28
C TYR A 114 10.69 -1.10 1.32
N THR A 115 11.84 -0.92 1.99
CA THR A 115 11.93 -0.12 3.21
C THR A 115 11.66 1.36 2.97
N TRP A 116 12.43 2.02 2.13
CA TRP A 116 12.27 3.46 1.91
C TRP A 116 11.03 3.79 1.08
N ASP A 117 10.71 2.94 0.09
CA ASP A 117 9.49 3.09 -0.71
C ASP A 117 8.26 3.09 0.16
N SER A 118 8.19 2.24 1.18
CA SER A 118 7.06 2.18 2.09
C SER A 118 6.83 3.51 2.81
N GLY A 119 7.90 4.19 3.18
CA GLY A 119 7.80 5.52 3.78
C GLY A 119 7.19 6.55 2.84
N PHE A 120 7.65 6.61 1.58
CA PHE A 120 7.08 7.49 0.56
C PHE A 120 5.64 7.14 0.22
N ILE A 121 5.36 5.84 0.04
CA ILE A 121 4.00 5.36 -0.20
C ILE A 121 3.09 5.74 0.97
N GLY A 122 3.56 5.54 2.19
CA GLY A 122 2.83 5.91 3.41
C GLY A 122 2.52 7.41 3.47
N LEU A 123 3.47 8.27 3.12
CA LEU A 123 3.26 9.72 3.02
C LEU A 123 2.18 10.06 1.97
N GLY A 124 2.22 9.41 0.82
CA GLY A 124 1.20 9.58 -0.22
C GLY A 124 -0.18 9.10 0.21
N LEU A 125 -0.25 7.93 0.83
CA LEU A 125 -1.50 7.36 1.35
C LEU A 125 -2.09 8.20 2.48
N ALA A 126 -1.26 8.74 3.36
CA ALA A 126 -1.69 9.61 4.45
C ALA A 126 -2.36 10.90 3.96
N GLN A 127 -2.08 11.35 2.74
CA GLN A 127 -2.82 12.46 2.12
C GLN A 127 -4.25 12.08 1.73
N ALA A 128 -4.49 10.78 1.55
CA ALA A 128 -5.81 10.26 1.24
C ALA A 128 -6.59 9.88 2.51
N ASP A 129 -5.91 9.21 3.43
CA ASP A 129 -6.46 8.69 4.68
C ASP A 129 -5.28 8.44 5.63
N ALA A 130 -5.25 9.15 6.76
CA ALA A 130 -4.18 9.04 7.76
C ALA A 130 -4.06 7.61 8.32
N GLU A 131 -5.17 6.88 8.39
CA GLU A 131 -5.20 5.48 8.84
C GLU A 131 -4.40 4.55 7.90
N LEU A 132 -4.44 4.80 6.59
CA LEU A 132 -3.62 4.03 5.64
C LEU A 132 -2.13 4.28 5.85
N GLY A 133 -1.74 5.54 6.09
CA GLY A 133 -0.35 5.87 6.44
C GLY A 133 0.09 5.21 7.74
N ARG A 134 -0.78 5.21 8.77
CA ARG A 134 -0.51 4.54 10.05
C ARG A 134 -0.30 3.03 9.85
N ARG A 135 -1.13 2.38 9.07
CA ARG A 135 -0.99 0.95 8.75
C ARG A 135 0.32 0.61 8.07
N VAL A 136 0.82 1.49 7.19
CA VAL A 136 2.14 1.29 6.58
C VAL A 136 3.23 1.26 7.65
N LEU A 137 3.21 2.17 8.61
CA LEU A 137 4.15 2.13 9.73
C LEU A 137 4.06 0.83 10.53
N GLU A 138 2.84 0.41 10.88
CA GLU A 138 2.62 -0.83 11.65
C GLU A 138 3.12 -2.08 10.94
N GLN A 139 3.03 -2.10 9.62
CA GLN A 139 3.54 -3.22 8.81
C GLN A 139 5.07 -3.29 8.79
N TYR A 140 5.73 -2.15 8.78
CA TYR A 140 7.19 -2.06 8.65
C TYR A 140 7.92 -1.91 9.99
N LEU A 141 7.22 -1.59 11.06
CA LEU A 141 7.78 -1.53 12.40
C LEU A 141 7.48 -2.83 13.16
N SER A 142 8.48 -3.37 13.81
CA SER A 142 8.28 -4.52 14.70
C SER A 142 8.00 -4.07 16.12
N GLY A 143 7.13 -4.80 16.84
CA GLY A 143 6.89 -4.58 18.24
C GLY A 143 8.14 -4.82 19.10
N PRO A 144 8.17 -4.35 20.35
CA PRO A 144 9.32 -4.48 21.23
C PRO A 144 9.69 -5.93 21.57
N GLU A 145 8.72 -6.83 21.49
CA GLU A 145 8.88 -8.27 21.68
C GLU A 145 9.47 -8.99 20.45
N ASN A 146 9.61 -8.29 19.36
CA ASN A 146 9.96 -8.85 18.09
C ASN A 146 11.31 -8.31 17.62
N SER A 147 12.34 -9.17 17.53
CA SER A 147 13.68 -8.80 17.09
C SER A 147 13.78 -8.51 15.59
N ASP A 148 12.82 -8.98 14.78
CA ASP A 148 12.87 -8.72 13.34
C ASP A 148 12.33 -7.36 13.00
N PHE A 149 13.07 -6.69 12.17
CA PHE A 149 12.67 -5.44 11.56
C PHE A 149 12.21 -5.72 10.13
N ALA A 150 11.07 -5.19 9.75
CA ALA A 150 10.55 -5.38 8.41
C ALA A 150 11.48 -4.85 7.31
N PHE A 151 12.25 -3.85 7.62
CA PHE A 151 13.22 -3.25 6.71
C PHE A 151 14.34 -4.19 6.25
N VAL A 152 14.53 -5.32 6.93
CA VAL A 152 15.51 -6.34 6.53
C VAL A 152 15.22 -6.92 5.14
N HIS A 153 14.05 -6.66 4.59
CA HIS A 153 13.64 -7.34 3.37
C HIS A 153 14.25 -6.74 2.11
N HIS A 154 14.16 -5.43 1.92
CA HIS A 154 14.73 -4.81 0.72
C HIS A 154 14.96 -3.31 0.87
N GLY A 155 15.95 -2.80 0.17
CA GLY A 155 16.06 -1.42 -0.20
C GLY A 155 16.91 -0.57 0.73
N SER A 156 16.93 0.68 0.38
CA SER A 156 17.74 1.71 0.99
C SER A 156 17.34 2.01 2.43
N LEU A 157 18.33 2.33 3.24
CA LEU A 157 18.19 2.79 4.61
C LEU A 157 17.74 4.26 4.73
N VAL A 158 17.30 4.90 3.67
CA VAL A 158 16.72 6.24 3.77
C VAL A 158 15.52 6.21 4.72
N PRO A 159 15.57 6.90 5.87
CA PRO A 159 14.64 6.68 6.99
C PRO A 159 13.32 7.44 6.78
N VAL A 160 12.64 7.20 5.67
CA VAL A 160 11.42 7.93 5.28
C VAL A 160 10.26 7.66 6.23
N GLN A 161 10.29 6.54 6.94
CA GLN A 161 9.30 6.21 7.98
C GLN A 161 9.25 7.25 9.10
N PHE A 162 10.36 7.90 9.44
CA PHE A 162 10.38 8.98 10.44
C PHE A 162 9.61 10.21 9.96
N TYR A 163 9.75 10.56 8.68
CA TYR A 163 8.97 11.65 8.09
C TYR A 163 7.48 11.31 8.06
N LEU A 164 7.13 10.08 7.71
CA LEU A 164 5.74 9.63 7.78
C LEU A 164 5.18 9.71 9.20
N TYR A 165 5.94 9.22 10.19
CA TYR A 165 5.53 9.27 11.60
C TYR A 165 5.34 10.71 12.07
N GLN A 166 6.27 11.61 11.75
CA GLN A 166 6.20 13.02 12.09
C GLN A 166 4.99 13.70 11.45
N ASP A 167 4.75 13.43 10.16
CA ASP A 167 3.61 13.99 9.42
C ASP A 167 2.27 13.53 10.02
N LEU A 168 2.17 12.26 10.37
CA LEU A 168 0.98 11.72 11.04
C LEU A 168 0.77 12.33 12.43
N LEU A 169 1.83 12.48 13.24
CA LEU A 169 1.73 13.13 14.55
C LEU A 169 1.31 14.60 14.47
N ALA A 170 1.82 15.33 13.47
CA ALA A 170 1.47 16.73 13.26
C ALA A 170 0.00 16.93 12.91
N ARG A 171 -0.62 15.95 12.24
CA ARG A 171 -2.01 16.02 11.77
C ARG A 171 -3.01 15.25 12.63
N ALA A 172 -2.54 14.37 13.50
CA ALA A 172 -3.42 13.50 14.27
C ALA A 172 -4.28 14.26 15.28
N GLN A 173 -5.57 13.99 15.26
CA GLN A 173 -6.49 14.37 16.34
C GLN A 173 -6.28 13.47 17.56
N ASP A 174 -6.12 12.17 17.35
CA ASP A 174 -5.73 11.19 18.38
C ASP A 174 -4.23 10.85 18.25
N LYS A 175 -3.43 11.47 19.12
CA LYS A 175 -2.00 11.20 19.19
C LYS A 175 -1.66 9.92 19.96
N ALA A 176 -2.54 9.46 20.82
CA ALA A 176 -2.26 8.30 21.69
C ALA A 176 -2.01 7.03 20.87
N GLY A 177 -2.80 6.83 19.79
CA GLY A 177 -2.62 5.72 18.87
C GLY A 177 -1.24 5.71 18.19
N LEU A 178 -0.76 6.87 17.78
CA LEU A 178 0.56 7.02 17.17
C LEU A 178 1.70 6.93 18.19
N LEU A 179 1.52 7.45 19.39
CA LEU A 179 2.53 7.37 20.44
C LEU A 179 2.82 5.92 20.86
N ARG A 180 1.86 5.02 20.69
CA ARG A 180 2.10 3.57 20.91
C ARG A 180 3.15 2.99 19.94
N LEU A 181 3.35 3.61 18.79
CA LEU A 181 4.39 3.19 17.83
C LEU A 181 5.79 3.73 18.20
N TYR A 182 5.87 4.66 19.14
CA TYR A 182 7.14 5.29 19.51
C TYR A 182 8.25 4.30 19.94
N PRO A 183 7.98 3.28 20.77
CA PRO A 183 9.02 2.30 21.12
C PRO A 183 9.57 1.58 19.89
N ALA A 184 8.73 1.19 18.94
CA ALA A 184 9.16 0.56 17.69
C ALA A 184 9.94 1.53 16.79
N MET A 185 9.50 2.79 16.69
CA MET A 185 10.23 3.84 15.97
C MET A 185 11.60 4.09 16.60
N ARG A 186 11.68 4.12 17.93
CA ARG A 186 12.96 4.27 18.63
C ARG A 186 13.91 3.11 18.34
N ARG A 187 13.45 1.87 18.41
CA ARG A 187 14.26 0.70 18.04
C ARG A 187 14.78 0.80 16.61
N TYR A 188 13.92 1.19 15.69
CA TYR A 188 14.30 1.40 14.29
C TYR A 188 15.39 2.46 14.16
N TYR A 189 15.24 3.58 14.87
CA TYR A 189 16.27 4.63 14.95
C TYR A 189 17.60 4.11 15.52
N GLU A 190 17.58 3.41 16.64
CA GLU A 190 18.81 2.88 17.27
C GLU A 190 19.52 1.91 16.34
N PHE A 191 18.78 1.08 15.61
CA PHE A 191 19.36 0.20 14.60
C PHE A 191 20.03 0.99 13.46
N LEU A 192 19.34 1.95 12.87
CA LEU A 192 19.90 2.76 11.78
C LEU A 192 21.08 3.61 12.24
N ALA A 193 21.06 4.05 13.49
CA ALA A 193 22.18 4.80 14.11
C ALA A 193 23.37 3.91 14.52
N GLY A 194 23.32 2.63 14.21
CA GLY A 194 24.40 1.70 14.52
C GLY A 194 24.52 1.29 15.98
N ARG A 195 23.51 1.54 16.79
CA ARG A 195 23.46 1.24 18.22
C ARG A 195 22.56 0.05 18.58
N GLY A 196 21.71 -0.38 17.64
CA GLY A 196 20.85 -1.53 17.82
C GLY A 196 21.59 -2.85 17.60
N GLU A 197 21.08 -3.91 18.24
CA GLU A 197 21.60 -5.26 18.04
C GLU A 197 21.52 -5.66 16.55
N GLY A 198 22.57 -6.28 16.04
CA GLY A 198 22.68 -6.68 14.63
C GLY A 198 22.93 -5.53 13.64
N SER A 199 23.04 -4.29 14.10
CA SER A 199 23.36 -3.18 13.22
C SER A 199 24.82 -3.20 12.75
N THR A 200 25.01 -2.89 11.47
CA THR A 200 26.34 -2.78 10.86
C THR A 200 26.64 -1.38 10.32
N THR A 201 25.77 -0.41 10.62
CA THR A 201 25.86 0.93 10.01
C THR A 201 26.95 1.83 10.62
N ALA A 202 27.37 1.58 11.87
CA ALA A 202 28.40 2.36 12.55
C ALA A 202 29.76 1.63 12.52
N ARG A 203 30.36 1.48 11.34
CA ARG A 203 31.62 0.74 11.15
C ARG A 203 32.85 1.59 11.30
N PHE A 204 32.75 2.89 11.12
CA PHE A 204 33.91 3.78 11.06
C PHE A 204 34.07 4.63 12.32
N ALA A 205 35.29 4.82 12.73
CA ALA A 205 35.64 5.72 13.84
C ALA A 205 35.26 7.20 13.56
N SER A 206 34.98 7.54 12.31
CA SER A 206 34.56 8.89 11.91
C SER A 206 33.19 9.31 12.46
N GLY A 207 32.38 8.37 12.97
CA GLY A 207 31.00 8.62 13.36
C GLY A 207 30.02 8.71 12.18
N LEU A 208 30.52 8.60 10.95
CA LEU A 208 29.65 8.51 9.78
C LEU A 208 29.04 7.11 9.70
N LEU A 209 27.77 7.07 9.31
CA LEU A 209 27.05 5.82 9.11
C LEU A 209 27.30 5.29 7.70
N THR A 210 27.38 3.96 7.60
CA THR A 210 27.41 3.25 6.31
C THR A 210 26.02 2.76 5.96
N ASN A 211 25.83 2.37 4.71
CA ASN A 211 24.65 1.61 4.32
C ASN A 211 24.65 0.24 4.99
N TYR A 212 23.45 -0.31 5.17
CA TYR A 212 23.31 -1.67 5.67
C TYR A 212 23.58 -2.66 4.54
N ASP A 213 24.50 -3.60 4.76
CA ASP A 213 25.01 -4.51 3.72
C ASP A 213 24.10 -5.68 3.37
N TYR A 214 22.88 -5.64 3.77
CA TYR A 214 22.00 -6.78 3.55
C TYR A 214 21.70 -7.01 2.07
N PHE A 215 21.72 -5.95 1.26
CA PHE A 215 21.36 -6.03 -0.15
C PHE A 215 22.15 -5.03 -0.99
N TYR A 216 22.41 -5.37 -2.25
CA TYR A 216 23.21 -4.54 -3.17
C TYR A 216 22.61 -3.14 -3.41
N ASN A 217 21.32 -2.95 -3.29
CA ASN A 217 20.64 -1.66 -3.45
C ASN A 217 20.40 -0.94 -2.11
N ALA A 218 21.33 -1.04 -1.16
CA ALA A 218 21.16 -0.39 0.14
C ALA A 218 21.34 1.13 0.11
N SER A 219 22.02 1.66 -0.90
CA SER A 219 22.21 3.11 -1.08
C SER A 219 20.99 3.82 -1.68
N GLY A 220 20.11 3.09 -2.34
CA GLY A 220 19.00 3.64 -3.14
C GLY A 220 19.43 4.20 -4.49
N MET A 221 20.64 3.89 -4.93
CA MET A 221 21.20 4.35 -6.21
C MET A 221 21.16 3.27 -7.29
N ASP A 222 20.56 2.12 -7.01
CA ASP A 222 20.49 0.96 -7.91
C ASP A 222 21.86 0.44 -8.37
N ASP A 223 22.83 0.49 -7.48
CA ASP A 223 24.22 0.03 -7.63
C ASP A 223 24.45 -1.42 -7.16
#